data_dca2a2644cc14587e8fb530a08199cae
#
_entry.id   dca2a2644cc14587e8fb530a08199cae
#
_cell.length_a   1.000
_cell.length_b   1.000
_cell.length_c   1.000
_cell.angle_alpha   90.00
_cell.angle_beta   90.00
_cell.angle_gamma   90.00
#
_symmetry.space_group_name_H-M   'P 1'
#
loop_
_entity.id
_entity.type
_entity.pdbx_description
1 polymer ?
#
loop_
_entity_poly.entity_id
_entity_poly.type
_entity_poly.pdbx_seq_one_letter_code
_entity_poly.pdbx_strand_id
1 'polypeptide(L)'
;GDTLSSIASRHSTTAAKIKRRNSLKSDVIYVDQVLMIPSTSKSAASAPASSPPSKAVTSWPTVTYTVKFGDTVSGIAKKFGTTIAAIMKYNYMDSGEWLNAGQKIAINGYAPRNFAVTPGESSSAKRVGKLVDWFLDGKYLIKRNDVFIVTDVSTGLAIKFKMMGGMNHADVEPVTSAETEKMKKLFPAWTWTPRPVVIFHKGINFAASLSGMPHSYDTVTNGVDGHFDLYLHNSKNHGESVSQTYVNQHLENVLIAAGK
;
A
#
# COMPACT_ATOMS: atom_id res chain seq x y z
N GLY A 1 16.35 -15.91 26.02
CA GLY A 1 15.82 -15.11 24.92
C GLY A 1 16.91 -14.65 23.97
N ASP A 2 16.53 -14.32 22.74
CA ASP A 2 17.48 -13.81 21.75
C ASP A 2 17.93 -12.40 22.08
N THR A 3 19.20 -12.11 21.74
CA THR A 3 19.77 -10.76 21.80
C THR A 3 20.21 -10.34 20.42
N LEU A 4 20.35 -9.02 20.17
CA LEU A 4 20.89 -8.55 18.89
C LEU A 4 22.26 -9.14 18.57
N SER A 5 23.07 -9.40 19.59
CA SER A 5 24.41 -10.02 19.43
C SER A 5 24.31 -11.50 19.05
N SER A 6 23.41 -12.28 19.67
CA SER A 6 23.22 -13.69 19.34
C SER A 6 22.63 -13.85 17.93
N ILE A 7 21.71 -12.98 17.55
CA ILE A 7 21.14 -12.94 16.19
C ILE A 7 22.22 -12.54 15.17
N ALA A 8 23.01 -11.52 15.47
CA ALA A 8 24.10 -11.07 14.61
C ALA A 8 25.13 -12.17 14.34
N SER A 9 25.52 -12.92 15.38
CA SER A 9 26.44 -14.06 15.25
C SER A 9 25.88 -15.16 14.36
N ARG A 10 24.62 -15.55 14.54
CA ARG A 10 23.96 -16.57 13.71
C ARG A 10 23.86 -16.18 12.24
N HIS A 11 23.78 -14.88 11.94
CA HIS A 11 23.63 -14.37 10.59
C HIS A 11 24.89 -13.70 10.02
N SER A 12 26.06 -13.97 10.60
CA SER A 12 27.37 -13.44 10.14
C SER A 12 27.36 -11.91 9.91
N THR A 13 26.72 -11.17 10.80
CA THR A 13 26.62 -9.71 10.77
C THR A 13 26.98 -9.11 12.15
N THR A 14 26.70 -7.86 12.41
CA THR A 14 26.93 -7.21 13.70
C THR A 14 25.64 -6.62 14.27
N ALA A 15 25.51 -6.59 15.60
CA ALA A 15 24.39 -5.97 16.28
C ALA A 15 24.17 -4.52 15.81
N ALA A 16 25.26 -3.76 15.61
CA ALA A 16 25.17 -2.38 15.11
C ALA A 16 24.56 -2.29 13.68
N LYS A 17 24.86 -3.25 12.81
CA LYS A 17 24.25 -3.29 11.47
C LYS A 17 22.77 -3.65 11.54
N ILE A 18 22.38 -4.60 12.42
CA ILE A 18 20.98 -4.94 12.66
C ILE A 18 20.24 -3.72 13.21
N LYS A 19 20.78 -3.06 14.23
CA LYS A 19 20.20 -1.83 14.82
C LYS A 19 19.94 -0.76 13.75
N ARG A 20 20.97 -0.44 12.97
CA ARG A 20 20.86 0.58 11.92
C ARG A 20 19.83 0.21 10.87
N ARG A 21 19.78 -1.06 10.46
CA ARG A 21 18.83 -1.54 9.45
C ARG A 21 17.39 -1.46 9.91
N ASN A 22 17.16 -1.62 11.23
CA ASN A 22 15.83 -1.62 11.85
C ASN A 22 15.51 -0.31 12.57
N SER A 23 16.36 0.72 12.46
CA SER A 23 16.19 2.02 13.13
C SER A 23 16.01 1.91 14.66
N LEU A 24 16.64 0.90 15.28
CA LEU A 24 16.55 0.68 16.71
C LEU A 24 17.40 1.68 17.49
N LYS A 25 16.79 2.36 18.46
CA LYS A 25 17.47 3.34 19.32
C LYS A 25 18.21 2.69 20.49
N SER A 26 17.88 1.45 20.85
CA SER A 26 18.50 0.69 21.94
C SER A 26 18.82 -0.75 21.50
N ASP A 27 19.50 -1.53 22.36
CA ASP A 27 19.77 -2.95 22.09
C ASP A 27 18.63 -3.88 22.54
N VAL A 28 17.58 -3.30 23.12
CA VAL A 28 16.42 -4.05 23.59
C VAL A 28 15.58 -4.47 22.39
N ILE A 29 15.28 -5.76 22.34
CA ILE A 29 14.35 -6.38 21.39
C ILE A 29 13.32 -7.17 22.17
N TYR A 30 12.14 -7.33 21.59
CA TYR A 30 11.00 -7.99 22.23
C TYR A 30 10.71 -9.34 21.55
N VAL A 31 10.04 -10.23 22.28
CA VAL A 31 9.53 -11.50 21.73
C VAL A 31 8.61 -11.17 20.55
N ASP A 32 8.72 -11.94 19.47
CA ASP A 32 7.96 -11.77 18.20
C ASP A 32 8.27 -10.48 17.43
N GLN A 33 9.30 -9.72 17.83
CA GLN A 33 9.77 -8.58 17.06
C GLN A 33 10.44 -9.03 15.78
N VAL A 34 9.90 -8.60 14.63
CA VAL A 34 10.49 -8.87 13.31
C VAL A 34 11.70 -7.97 13.10
N LEU A 35 12.85 -8.57 12.82
CA LEU A 35 14.10 -7.87 12.56
C LEU A 35 14.62 -8.16 11.13
N MET A 36 14.93 -7.10 10.41
CA MET A 36 15.61 -7.19 9.13
C MET A 36 17.12 -7.43 9.35
N ILE A 37 17.60 -8.58 8.93
CA ILE A 37 19.02 -8.95 9.08
C ILE A 37 19.78 -8.59 7.80
N PRO A 38 20.83 -7.72 7.88
CA PRO A 38 21.66 -7.42 6.72
C PRO A 38 22.44 -8.67 6.24
N SER A 39 22.26 -9.06 4.98
CA SER A 39 23.08 -10.13 4.39
C SER A 39 24.52 -9.65 4.21
N THR A 40 25.49 -10.42 4.66
CA THR A 40 26.89 -10.23 4.32
C THR A 40 27.22 -11.01 3.04
N SER A 41 26.87 -10.47 1.86
CA SER A 41 27.57 -10.88 0.66
C SER A 41 28.96 -10.23 0.66
N LYS A 42 30.01 -11.04 0.70
CA LYS A 42 31.39 -10.61 0.48
C LYS A 42 31.45 -9.96 -0.90
N SER A 43 31.54 -8.63 -0.93
CA SER A 43 31.87 -7.90 -2.14
C SER A 43 33.39 -7.82 -2.22
N ALA A 44 33.95 -8.44 -3.25
CA ALA A 44 35.32 -8.17 -3.65
C ALA A 44 35.39 -6.72 -4.16
N ALA A 45 36.35 -5.97 -3.64
CA ALA A 45 36.62 -4.61 -4.04
C ALA A 45 37.16 -4.58 -5.49
N SER A 46 36.54 -3.76 -6.32
CA SER A 46 37.21 -3.17 -7.47
C SER A 46 36.78 -1.70 -7.59
N ALA A 47 37.79 -0.86 -7.80
CA ALA A 47 37.79 0.59 -7.72
C ALA A 47 37.01 1.29 -8.84
N PRO A 48 36.94 2.62 -8.82
CA PRO A 48 35.82 3.38 -9.39
C PRO A 48 36.02 3.65 -10.89
N ALA A 49 35.03 3.35 -11.67
CA ALA A 49 34.87 3.94 -12.99
C ALA A 49 33.68 4.90 -12.91
N SER A 50 33.99 6.18 -13.07
CA SER A 50 33.03 7.25 -13.28
C SER A 50 32.23 7.00 -14.55
N SER A 51 30.94 6.71 -14.40
CA SER A 51 29.99 6.65 -15.51
C SER A 51 29.07 7.85 -15.45
N PRO A 52 28.75 8.47 -16.60
CA PRO A 52 27.83 9.60 -16.65
C PRO A 52 26.42 9.18 -16.25
N PRO A 53 25.52 10.12 -15.87
CA PRO A 53 24.19 9.81 -15.39
C PRO A 53 23.43 9.06 -16.49
N SER A 54 23.24 7.77 -16.27
CA SER A 54 22.41 6.93 -17.13
C SER A 54 20.98 7.41 -17.05
N LYS A 55 20.42 7.85 -18.18
CA LYS A 55 18.98 8.05 -18.36
C LYS A 55 18.25 6.83 -17.78
N ALA A 56 17.28 7.05 -16.91
CA ALA A 56 16.44 6.00 -16.38
C ALA A 56 15.79 5.25 -17.56
N VAL A 57 16.35 4.10 -17.90
CA VAL A 57 15.78 3.21 -18.90
C VAL A 57 14.63 2.50 -18.21
N THR A 58 13.42 3.00 -18.37
CA THR A 58 12.20 2.27 -18.08
C THR A 58 12.04 1.16 -19.11
N SER A 59 12.74 0.07 -18.93
CA SER A 59 12.50 -1.11 -19.77
C SER A 59 11.20 -1.77 -19.29
N TRP A 60 10.24 -1.88 -20.18
CA TRP A 60 9.02 -2.66 -19.97
C TRP A 60 9.39 -4.14 -19.70
N PRO A 61 8.64 -4.85 -18.84
CA PRO A 61 8.96 -6.24 -18.55
C PRO A 61 8.71 -7.11 -19.78
N THR A 62 9.66 -7.98 -20.08
CA THR A 62 9.51 -9.03 -21.09
C THR A 62 9.01 -10.34 -20.48
N VAL A 63 9.15 -10.50 -19.16
CA VAL A 63 8.67 -11.64 -18.39
C VAL A 63 7.72 -11.16 -17.32
N THR A 64 6.53 -11.73 -17.30
CA THR A 64 5.46 -11.43 -16.35
C THR A 64 4.93 -12.70 -15.74
N TYR A 65 4.31 -12.58 -14.57
CA TYR A 65 3.71 -13.72 -13.87
C TYR A 65 2.38 -13.33 -13.25
N THR A 66 1.40 -14.21 -13.38
CA THR A 66 0.13 -14.07 -12.65
C THR A 66 0.23 -14.85 -11.34
N VAL A 67 0.13 -14.14 -10.23
CA VAL A 67 0.22 -14.68 -8.87
C VAL A 67 -0.89 -15.69 -8.65
N LYS A 68 -0.54 -16.85 -8.09
CA LYS A 68 -1.48 -17.90 -7.70
C LYS A 68 -1.69 -17.87 -6.19
N PHE A 69 -2.79 -18.47 -5.74
CA PHE A 69 -3.03 -18.66 -4.30
C PHE A 69 -1.86 -19.44 -3.67
N GLY A 70 -1.34 -18.92 -2.56
CA GLY A 70 -0.20 -19.51 -1.85
C GLY A 70 1.19 -19.10 -2.36
N ASP A 71 1.27 -18.31 -3.45
CA ASP A 71 2.55 -17.78 -3.91
C ASP A 71 3.12 -16.77 -2.92
N THR A 72 4.44 -16.78 -2.81
CA THR A 72 5.21 -15.77 -2.07
C THR A 72 6.22 -15.11 -3.01
N VAL A 73 6.62 -13.87 -2.73
CA VAL A 73 7.67 -13.19 -3.53
C VAL A 73 8.95 -14.00 -3.55
N SER A 74 9.29 -14.64 -2.43
CA SER A 74 10.45 -15.53 -2.34
C SER A 74 10.35 -16.76 -3.26
N GLY A 75 9.18 -17.42 -3.26
CA GLY A 75 8.90 -18.57 -4.12
C GLY A 75 8.98 -18.20 -5.61
N ILE A 76 8.38 -17.06 -5.97
CA ILE A 76 8.41 -16.54 -7.34
C ILE A 76 9.83 -16.14 -7.74
N ALA A 77 10.58 -15.46 -6.87
CA ALA A 77 11.98 -15.11 -7.13
C ALA A 77 12.83 -16.35 -7.43
N LYS A 78 12.69 -17.39 -6.62
CA LYS A 78 13.35 -18.68 -6.82
C LYS A 78 12.94 -19.32 -8.15
N LYS A 79 11.66 -19.35 -8.46
CA LYS A 79 11.10 -19.92 -9.69
C LYS A 79 11.68 -19.29 -10.96
N PHE A 80 11.90 -18.00 -10.94
CA PHE A 80 12.38 -17.24 -12.11
C PHE A 80 13.87 -16.89 -12.07
N GLY A 81 14.62 -17.42 -11.10
CA GLY A 81 16.07 -17.17 -10.99
C GLY A 81 16.41 -15.68 -10.74
N THR A 82 15.55 -14.97 -10.05
CA THR A 82 15.74 -13.56 -9.72
C THR A 82 15.77 -13.35 -8.20
N THR A 83 15.83 -12.11 -7.75
CA THR A 83 15.86 -11.77 -6.32
C THR A 83 14.54 -11.17 -5.85
N ILE A 84 14.22 -11.36 -4.57
CA ILE A 84 13.09 -10.70 -3.91
C ILE A 84 13.16 -9.17 -4.14
N ALA A 85 14.36 -8.59 -3.94
CA ALA A 85 14.58 -7.16 -4.11
C ALA A 85 14.30 -6.67 -5.54
N ALA A 86 14.64 -7.48 -6.55
CA ALA A 86 14.35 -7.16 -7.95
C ALA A 86 12.85 -7.19 -8.24
N ILE A 87 12.13 -8.23 -7.81
CA ILE A 87 10.67 -8.30 -7.97
C ILE A 87 10.00 -7.13 -7.27
N MET A 88 10.37 -6.86 -6.02
CA MET A 88 9.81 -5.74 -5.26
C MET A 88 10.04 -4.40 -5.96
N LYS A 89 11.28 -4.14 -6.38
CA LYS A 89 11.65 -2.90 -7.10
C LYS A 89 10.85 -2.73 -8.39
N TYR A 90 10.74 -3.79 -9.20
CA TYR A 90 10.07 -3.74 -10.49
C TYR A 90 8.55 -3.58 -10.38
N ASN A 91 7.99 -3.99 -9.26
CA ASN A 91 6.55 -3.89 -9.00
C ASN A 91 6.19 -2.81 -7.98
N TYR A 92 7.13 -1.91 -7.66
CA TYR A 92 6.93 -0.80 -6.70
C TYR A 92 6.43 -1.25 -5.32
N MET A 93 6.89 -2.44 -4.87
CA MET A 93 6.50 -3.03 -3.59
C MET A 93 7.49 -2.64 -2.50
N ASP A 94 6.99 -2.25 -1.33
CA ASP A 94 7.82 -1.91 -0.16
C ASP A 94 8.14 -3.15 0.70
N SER A 95 7.26 -4.14 0.71
CA SER A 95 7.49 -5.41 1.39
C SER A 95 7.05 -6.58 0.52
N GLY A 96 7.72 -7.72 0.66
CA GLY A 96 7.41 -8.93 -0.11
C GLY A 96 6.21 -9.73 0.40
N GLU A 97 5.45 -9.21 1.34
CA GLU A 97 4.45 -9.99 2.08
C GLU A 97 3.08 -10.02 1.40
N TRP A 98 2.87 -9.19 0.38
CA TRP A 98 1.54 -8.90 -0.10
C TRP A 98 1.39 -9.14 -1.61
N LEU A 99 1.17 -10.41 -1.95
CA LEU A 99 0.75 -10.81 -3.29
C LEU A 99 -0.72 -11.23 -3.27
N ASN A 100 -1.50 -10.65 -4.17
CA ASN A 100 -2.89 -11.07 -4.36
C ASN A 100 -2.96 -12.13 -5.48
N ALA A 101 -3.64 -13.24 -5.23
CA ALA A 101 -3.93 -14.20 -6.29
C ALA A 101 -4.67 -13.51 -7.46
N GLY A 102 -4.22 -13.76 -8.67
CA GLY A 102 -4.69 -13.08 -9.88
C GLY A 102 -3.94 -11.78 -10.23
N GLN A 103 -3.12 -11.25 -9.31
CA GLN A 103 -2.27 -10.10 -9.59
C GLN A 103 -1.22 -10.44 -10.65
N LYS A 104 -1.06 -9.59 -11.65
CA LYS A 104 0.03 -9.69 -12.62
C LYS A 104 1.23 -8.91 -12.12
N ILE A 105 2.39 -9.54 -12.07
CA ILE A 105 3.64 -8.93 -11.65
C ILE A 105 4.71 -9.00 -12.74
N ALA A 106 5.60 -8.04 -12.75
CA ALA A 106 6.79 -8.02 -13.57
C ALA A 106 7.92 -8.80 -12.90
N ILE A 107 8.55 -9.69 -13.65
CA ILE A 107 9.72 -10.45 -13.18
C ILE A 107 11.01 -9.73 -13.53
N ASN A 108 11.04 -9.04 -14.67
CA ASN A 108 12.14 -8.18 -15.11
C ASN A 108 11.58 -6.87 -15.69
N GLY A 109 12.29 -5.78 -15.55
CA GLY A 109 11.80 -4.47 -15.97
C GLY A 109 10.66 -3.96 -15.07
N TYR A 110 10.36 -2.65 -15.16
CA TYR A 110 9.33 -2.03 -14.32
C TYR A 110 7.92 -2.40 -14.80
N ALA A 111 7.10 -2.82 -13.88
CA ALA A 111 5.69 -3.11 -14.15
C ALA A 111 4.99 -1.86 -14.69
N PRO A 112 4.32 -1.94 -15.84
CA PRO A 112 3.42 -0.89 -16.26
C PRO A 112 2.26 -0.77 -15.26
N ARG A 113 1.66 0.40 -15.15
CA ARG A 113 0.59 0.67 -14.18
C ARG A 113 -0.58 -0.32 -14.21
N ASN A 114 -0.83 -0.91 -15.37
CA ASN A 114 -1.86 -1.93 -15.51
C ASN A 114 -1.46 -3.33 -15.02
N PHE A 115 -0.21 -3.54 -14.60
CA PHE A 115 0.25 -4.82 -14.04
C PHE A 115 0.07 -4.92 -12.53
N ALA A 116 0.46 -3.92 -11.81
CA ALA A 116 -0.13 -3.75 -10.50
C ALA A 116 -1.62 -3.62 -10.81
N VAL A 117 -2.48 -4.49 -10.29
CA VAL A 117 -3.92 -4.28 -10.43
C VAL A 117 -4.20 -2.90 -9.87
N THR A 118 -3.92 -1.90 -10.71
CA THR A 118 -4.23 -0.52 -10.41
C THR A 118 -5.72 -0.45 -10.58
N PRO A 119 -6.47 -0.30 -9.49
CA PRO A 119 -7.89 -0.25 -9.58
C PRO A 119 -8.24 0.86 -10.58
N GLY A 120 -9.04 0.56 -11.57
CA GLY A 120 -9.52 1.51 -12.56
C GLY A 120 -8.78 1.56 -13.91
N GLU A 121 -7.64 0.91 -14.07
CA GLU A 121 -6.92 0.89 -15.36
C GLU A 121 -7.18 -0.36 -16.22
N SER A 122 -7.78 -1.42 -15.67
CA SER A 122 -8.21 -2.58 -16.45
C SER A 122 -9.72 -2.69 -16.45
N SER A 123 -10.32 -2.58 -17.62
CA SER A 123 -11.76 -2.63 -17.84
C SER A 123 -12.41 -4.00 -17.58
N SER A 124 -11.66 -5.03 -17.22
CA SER A 124 -12.15 -6.40 -17.11
C SER A 124 -11.83 -7.14 -15.82
N ALA A 125 -10.94 -6.64 -14.96
CA ALA A 125 -10.65 -7.28 -13.70
C ALA A 125 -11.64 -6.83 -12.62
N LYS A 126 -12.20 -7.77 -11.85
CA LYS A 126 -12.89 -7.45 -10.60
C LYS A 126 -11.94 -6.58 -9.77
N ARG A 127 -12.33 -5.36 -9.48
CA ARG A 127 -11.59 -4.44 -8.62
C ARG A 127 -11.72 -4.94 -7.20
N VAL A 128 -10.71 -5.68 -6.76
CA VAL A 128 -10.70 -6.35 -5.47
C VAL A 128 -9.44 -5.93 -4.72
N GLY A 129 -9.62 -5.50 -3.48
CA GLY A 129 -8.56 -5.19 -2.55
C GLY A 129 -8.42 -6.24 -1.45
N LYS A 130 -7.26 -6.29 -0.82
CA LYS A 130 -7.06 -7.12 0.36
C LYS A 130 -7.84 -6.55 1.55
N LEU A 131 -8.46 -7.42 2.32
CA LEU A 131 -9.06 -7.05 3.59
C LEU A 131 -7.94 -6.76 4.60
N VAL A 132 -7.82 -5.53 5.03
CA VAL A 132 -6.80 -5.06 5.96
C VAL A 132 -7.48 -4.41 7.16
N ASP A 133 -7.15 -4.89 8.36
CA ASP A 133 -7.62 -4.31 9.61
C ASP A 133 -6.97 -2.95 9.84
N TRP A 134 -7.79 -1.93 10.10
CA TRP A 134 -7.31 -0.57 10.32
C TRP A 134 -6.36 -0.46 11.52
N PHE A 135 -6.71 -1.08 12.64
CA PHE A 135 -5.97 -0.94 13.88
C PHE A 135 -4.72 -1.81 13.93
N LEU A 136 -4.75 -2.97 13.29
CA LEU A 136 -3.61 -3.89 13.27
C LEU A 136 -2.57 -3.48 12.23
N ASP A 137 -3.01 -3.16 11.02
CA ASP A 137 -2.12 -2.94 9.88
C ASP A 137 -2.34 -1.61 9.16
N GLY A 138 -3.59 -1.23 8.88
CA GLY A 138 -3.95 -0.14 7.97
C GLY A 138 -3.30 1.19 8.31
N LYS A 139 -3.38 1.63 9.56
CA LYS A 139 -2.78 2.88 10.06
C LYS A 139 -1.25 2.91 10.01
N TYR A 140 -0.60 1.76 9.86
CA TYR A 140 0.85 1.66 9.71
C TYR A 140 1.29 1.58 8.25
N LEU A 141 0.42 1.05 7.38
CA LEU A 141 0.66 0.93 5.95
C LEU A 141 0.45 2.25 5.21
N ILE A 142 -0.59 3.01 5.59
CA ILE A 142 -0.92 4.31 5.02
C ILE A 142 -0.61 5.39 6.06
N LYS A 143 0.46 6.12 5.86
CA LYS A 143 0.96 7.13 6.81
C LYS A 143 0.51 8.52 6.43
N ARG A 144 0.47 9.41 7.40
CA ARG A 144 0.20 10.83 7.16
C ARG A 144 1.10 11.38 6.05
N ASN A 145 0.51 12.13 5.13
CA ASN A 145 1.09 12.68 3.91
C ASN A 145 1.39 11.66 2.79
N ASP A 146 1.13 10.38 2.98
CA ASP A 146 1.18 9.44 1.86
C ASP A 146 0.13 9.83 0.81
N VAL A 147 0.52 9.70 -0.45
CA VAL A 147 -0.37 9.90 -1.60
C VAL A 147 -0.63 8.55 -2.25
N PHE A 148 -1.89 8.25 -2.51
CA PHE A 148 -2.33 6.98 -3.06
C PHE A 148 -3.53 7.15 -4.00
N ILE A 149 -3.89 6.09 -4.70
CA ILE A 149 -5.02 6.07 -5.62
C ILE A 149 -6.17 5.33 -4.94
N VAL A 150 -7.34 5.91 -4.99
CA VAL A 150 -8.61 5.28 -4.58
C VAL A 150 -9.46 5.10 -5.83
N THR A 151 -9.92 3.88 -6.08
CA THR A 151 -10.74 3.55 -7.25
C THR A 151 -12.08 3.00 -6.83
N ASP A 152 -13.14 3.60 -7.33
CA ASP A 152 -14.51 3.11 -7.12
C ASP A 152 -14.72 1.75 -7.80
N VAL A 153 -15.22 0.78 -7.05
CA VAL A 153 -15.40 -0.60 -7.51
C VAL A 153 -16.38 -0.68 -8.68
N SER A 154 -17.44 0.12 -8.65
CA SER A 154 -18.50 0.06 -9.66
C SER A 154 -18.11 0.74 -10.96
N THR A 155 -17.61 1.98 -10.88
CA THR A 155 -17.34 2.82 -12.07
C THR A 155 -15.93 2.70 -12.60
N GLY A 156 -14.97 2.31 -11.74
CA GLY A 156 -13.54 2.33 -12.08
C GLY A 156 -12.91 3.71 -12.07
N LEU A 157 -13.64 4.73 -11.61
CA LEU A 157 -13.10 6.07 -11.50
C LEU A 157 -12.00 6.10 -10.44
N ALA A 158 -10.80 6.48 -10.85
CA ALA A 158 -9.62 6.55 -10.01
C ALA A 158 -9.33 8.00 -9.60
N ILE A 159 -9.18 8.22 -8.31
CA ILE A 159 -8.98 9.53 -7.68
C ILE A 159 -7.73 9.46 -6.81
N LYS A 160 -6.87 10.46 -6.93
CA LYS A 160 -5.67 10.55 -6.11
C LYS A 160 -5.97 11.31 -4.81
N PHE A 161 -5.68 10.65 -3.71
CA PHE A 161 -5.88 11.18 -2.36
C PHE A 161 -4.56 11.32 -1.61
N LYS A 162 -4.56 12.21 -0.63
CA LYS A 162 -3.53 12.36 0.39
C LYS A 162 -4.10 11.96 1.75
N MET A 163 -3.33 11.22 2.52
CA MET A 163 -3.63 10.89 3.90
C MET A 163 -3.39 12.11 4.79
N MET A 164 -4.41 12.58 5.46
CA MET A 164 -4.31 13.66 6.44
C MET A 164 -3.96 13.14 7.84
N GLY A 165 -4.58 12.05 8.24
CA GLY A 165 -4.49 11.46 9.55
C GLY A 165 -5.63 10.49 9.79
N GLY A 166 -6.07 10.42 11.04
CA GLY A 166 -7.17 9.57 11.48
C GLY A 166 -6.75 8.54 12.50
N MET A 167 -7.51 8.47 13.58
CA MET A 167 -7.28 7.52 14.66
C MET A 167 -8.14 6.26 14.48
N ASN A 168 -9.42 6.47 14.16
CA ASN A 168 -10.43 5.41 14.06
C ASN A 168 -10.66 4.92 12.63
N HIS A 169 -10.40 5.75 11.66
CA HIS A 169 -10.39 5.50 10.21
C HIS A 169 -9.40 6.47 9.56
N ALA A 170 -9.23 6.41 8.26
CA ALA A 170 -8.38 7.35 7.54
C ALA A 170 -9.17 8.61 7.16
N ASP A 171 -8.61 9.78 7.46
CA ASP A 171 -9.06 11.07 6.98
C ASP A 171 -8.25 11.40 5.72
N VAL A 172 -8.94 11.61 4.60
CA VAL A 172 -8.28 11.76 3.30
C VAL A 172 -8.83 12.95 2.52
N GLU A 173 -7.98 13.55 1.69
CA GLU A 173 -8.37 14.66 0.84
C GLU A 173 -7.88 14.47 -0.59
N PRO A 174 -8.65 14.88 -1.62
CA PRO A 174 -8.16 14.90 -3.00
C PRO A 174 -6.92 15.80 -3.10
N VAL A 175 -5.89 15.35 -3.82
CA VAL A 175 -4.62 16.10 -3.86
C VAL A 175 -4.68 17.40 -4.66
N THR A 176 -5.66 17.57 -5.52
CA THR A 176 -5.83 18.77 -6.39
C THR A 176 -7.29 19.01 -6.71
N SER A 177 -7.61 20.21 -7.21
CA SER A 177 -8.96 20.53 -7.70
C SER A 177 -9.40 19.60 -8.84
N ALA A 178 -8.50 19.12 -9.69
CA ALA A 178 -8.83 18.15 -10.73
C ALA A 178 -9.27 16.80 -10.14
N GLU A 179 -8.68 16.38 -9.01
CA GLU A 179 -9.11 15.17 -8.29
C GLU A 179 -10.45 15.40 -7.57
N THR A 180 -10.70 16.62 -7.06
CA THR A 180 -12.01 17.00 -6.50
C THR A 180 -13.12 16.96 -7.56
N GLU A 181 -12.85 17.38 -8.80
CA GLU A 181 -13.81 17.25 -9.89
C GLU A 181 -14.16 15.79 -10.20
N LYS A 182 -13.23 14.86 -10.01
CA LYS A 182 -13.54 13.43 -10.08
C LYS A 182 -14.42 12.98 -8.91
N MET A 183 -14.19 13.50 -7.69
CA MET A 183 -15.08 13.25 -6.54
C MET A 183 -16.51 13.70 -6.84
N LYS A 184 -16.71 14.90 -7.43
CA LYS A 184 -18.03 15.41 -7.83
C LYS A 184 -18.70 14.56 -8.90
N LYS A 185 -17.92 13.89 -9.78
CA LYS A 185 -18.47 12.92 -10.74
C LYS A 185 -18.91 11.63 -10.04
N LEU A 186 -18.14 11.18 -9.04
CA LEU A 186 -18.45 9.99 -8.27
C LEU A 186 -19.64 10.22 -7.32
N PHE A 187 -19.70 11.41 -6.72
CA PHE A 187 -20.74 11.88 -5.81
C PHE A 187 -21.33 13.19 -6.34
N PRO A 188 -22.32 13.13 -7.26
CA PRO A 188 -22.91 14.33 -7.88
C PRO A 188 -23.57 15.27 -6.86
N ALA A 189 -23.98 14.75 -5.71
CA ALA A 189 -24.36 15.50 -4.52
C ALA A 189 -23.54 14.96 -3.34
N TRP A 190 -23.02 15.86 -2.51
CA TRP A 190 -22.31 15.45 -1.30
C TRP A 190 -23.25 14.65 -0.39
N THR A 191 -22.79 13.48 0.05
CA THR A 191 -23.62 12.54 0.81
C THR A 191 -22.78 11.72 1.79
N TRP A 192 -23.37 11.36 2.91
CA TRP A 192 -22.79 10.40 3.85
C TRP A 192 -22.88 8.94 3.36
N THR A 193 -23.68 8.67 2.32
CA THR A 193 -23.76 7.32 1.76
C THR A 193 -22.43 6.94 1.15
N PRO A 194 -21.74 5.94 1.71
CA PRO A 194 -20.40 5.57 1.25
C PRO A 194 -20.46 4.66 0.02
N ARG A 195 -19.30 4.51 -0.64
CA ARG A 195 -19.11 3.66 -1.80
C ARG A 195 -17.96 2.67 -1.58
N PRO A 196 -18.07 1.43 -2.10
CA PRO A 196 -16.98 0.48 -2.08
C PRO A 196 -15.86 0.94 -3.01
N VAL A 197 -14.65 1.00 -2.48
CA VAL A 197 -13.46 1.46 -3.20
C VAL A 197 -12.27 0.55 -2.93
N VAL A 198 -11.29 0.58 -3.81
CA VAL A 198 -10.01 -0.08 -3.61
C VAL A 198 -8.91 0.99 -3.56
N ILE A 199 -8.12 0.95 -2.51
CA ILE A 199 -6.91 1.78 -2.35
C ILE A 199 -5.76 1.07 -3.04
N PHE A 200 -5.05 1.75 -3.92
CA PHE A 200 -3.74 1.31 -4.41
C PHE A 200 -2.64 2.17 -3.79
N HIS A 201 -1.80 1.54 -2.99
CA HIS A 201 -0.68 2.19 -2.33
C HIS A 201 0.53 1.25 -2.26
N LYS A 202 1.70 1.73 -2.70
CA LYS A 202 2.98 0.99 -2.65
C LYS A 202 2.89 -0.43 -3.22
N GLY A 203 2.20 -0.59 -4.34
CA GLY A 203 2.04 -1.88 -5.02
C GLY A 203 0.98 -2.81 -4.42
N ILE A 204 0.18 -2.37 -3.44
CA ILE A 204 -0.82 -3.18 -2.75
C ILE A 204 -2.21 -2.59 -2.95
N ASN A 205 -3.19 -3.48 -3.17
CA ASN A 205 -4.60 -3.14 -3.21
C ASN A 205 -5.27 -3.46 -1.87
N PHE A 206 -5.86 -2.45 -1.23
CA PHE A 206 -6.66 -2.60 -0.01
C PHE A 206 -8.13 -2.39 -0.29
N ALA A 207 -8.97 -3.24 0.29
CA ALA A 207 -10.41 -3.03 0.31
C ALA A 207 -10.76 -1.90 1.27
N ALA A 208 -11.58 -0.97 0.81
CA ALA A 208 -11.98 0.19 1.60
C ALA A 208 -13.39 0.68 1.23
N SER A 209 -13.87 1.66 1.98
CA SER A 209 -15.13 2.36 1.75
C SER A 209 -14.93 3.86 1.93
N LEU A 210 -15.33 4.64 0.94
CA LEU A 210 -15.14 6.09 0.87
C LEU A 210 -16.48 6.82 1.07
N SER A 211 -16.56 7.76 2.02
CA SER A 211 -17.69 8.66 2.13
C SER A 211 -17.67 9.73 1.04
N GLY A 212 -18.84 10.26 0.71
CA GLY A 212 -18.99 11.36 -0.26
C GLY A 212 -19.32 12.70 0.38
N MET A 213 -19.19 12.84 1.70
CA MET A 213 -19.45 14.08 2.42
C MET A 213 -18.13 14.68 2.92
N PRO A 214 -17.70 15.84 2.38
CA PRO A 214 -16.57 16.56 2.95
C PRO A 214 -17.00 17.22 4.26
N HIS A 215 -16.12 17.17 5.26
CA HIS A 215 -16.40 17.75 6.57
C HIS A 215 -15.13 18.12 7.32
N SER A 216 -15.30 18.90 8.41
CA SER A 216 -14.19 19.34 9.26
C SER A 216 -13.19 20.23 8.51
N TYR A 217 -11.90 19.99 8.60
CA TYR A 217 -10.84 20.80 8.01
C TYR A 217 -10.08 20.06 6.91
N ASP A 218 -9.37 20.80 6.09
CA ASP A 218 -8.48 20.34 5.03
C ASP A 218 -7.02 20.79 5.27
N THR A 219 -6.10 20.26 4.50
CA THR A 219 -4.67 20.61 4.58
C THR A 219 -4.10 21.03 3.22
N VAL A 220 -4.89 20.96 2.15
CA VAL A 220 -4.51 21.39 0.81
C VAL A 220 -5.63 22.19 0.14
N THR A 221 -5.27 23.19 -0.64
CA THR A 221 -6.23 23.92 -1.46
C THR A 221 -6.57 23.10 -2.70
N ASN A 222 -7.69 22.41 -2.66
CA ASN A 222 -8.12 21.47 -3.70
C ASN A 222 -9.52 21.72 -4.26
N GLY A 223 -10.17 22.82 -3.87
CA GLY A 223 -11.50 23.20 -4.35
C GLY A 223 -12.68 22.54 -3.62
N VAL A 224 -12.42 21.96 -2.47
CA VAL A 224 -13.43 21.53 -1.49
C VAL A 224 -12.92 21.82 -0.09
N ASP A 225 -13.79 22.27 0.80
CA ASP A 225 -13.48 22.50 2.20
C ASP A 225 -13.73 21.19 2.97
N GLY A 226 -12.73 20.78 3.77
CA GLY A 226 -12.79 19.57 4.59
C GLY A 226 -12.23 18.31 3.92
N HIS A 227 -12.31 17.21 4.66
CA HIS A 227 -11.80 15.89 4.27
C HIS A 227 -12.93 14.87 4.16
N PHE A 228 -12.61 13.69 3.67
CA PHE A 228 -13.51 12.56 3.49
C PHE A 228 -13.08 11.38 4.35
N ASP A 229 -14.06 10.64 4.88
CA ASP A 229 -13.80 9.41 5.61
C ASP A 229 -13.47 8.26 4.65
N LEU A 230 -12.39 7.54 4.95
CA LEU A 230 -11.98 6.34 4.24
C LEU A 230 -11.80 5.19 5.25
N TYR A 231 -12.73 4.25 5.21
CA TYR A 231 -12.79 3.11 6.12
C TYR A 231 -12.11 1.89 5.52
N LEU A 232 -11.25 1.25 6.30
CA LEU A 232 -10.77 -0.12 6.08
C LEU A 232 -11.54 -1.07 7.01
N HIS A 233 -11.21 -2.35 6.97
CA HIS A 233 -11.84 -3.33 7.87
C HIS A 233 -11.60 -2.95 9.33
N ASN A 234 -12.63 -3.13 10.17
CA ASN A 234 -12.65 -2.77 11.58
C ASN A 234 -12.44 -1.29 11.92
N SER A 235 -12.40 -0.40 10.93
CA SER A 235 -12.45 1.04 11.22
C SER A 235 -13.69 1.39 12.06
N LYS A 236 -13.57 2.45 12.87
CA LYS A 236 -14.63 2.94 13.77
C LYS A 236 -14.96 4.38 13.46
N ASN A 237 -16.10 4.84 13.93
CA ASN A 237 -16.47 6.26 13.93
C ASN A 237 -15.77 7.03 15.06
N HIS A 238 -15.97 8.36 15.08
CA HIS A 238 -15.37 9.25 16.09
C HIS A 238 -16.17 9.31 17.41
N GLY A 239 -17.36 8.74 17.52
CA GLY A 239 -18.15 8.79 18.73
C GLY A 239 -19.48 8.06 18.67
N GLU A 240 -20.17 8.01 19.82
CA GLU A 240 -21.45 7.31 19.98
C GLU A 240 -22.62 7.97 19.23
N SER A 241 -22.46 9.22 18.81
CA SER A 241 -23.50 9.98 18.10
C SER A 241 -23.62 9.66 16.61
N VAL A 242 -22.68 8.90 16.05
CA VAL A 242 -22.72 8.52 14.63
C VAL A 242 -23.66 7.34 14.43
N SER A 243 -24.50 7.44 13.40
CA SER A 243 -25.46 6.40 13.06
C SER A 243 -24.79 5.03 12.85
N GLN A 244 -25.27 4.00 13.54
CA GLN A 244 -24.81 2.62 13.33
C GLN A 244 -25.04 2.16 11.88
N THR A 245 -26.08 2.69 11.23
CA THR A 245 -26.34 2.42 9.81
C THR A 245 -25.18 2.90 8.94
N TYR A 246 -24.62 4.09 9.20
CA TYR A 246 -23.45 4.61 8.49
C TYR A 246 -22.22 3.68 8.64
N VAL A 247 -21.94 3.25 9.86
CA VAL A 247 -20.84 2.33 10.14
C VAL A 247 -21.04 1.00 9.42
N ASN A 248 -22.24 0.43 9.47
CA ASN A 248 -22.55 -0.84 8.82
C ASN A 248 -22.42 -0.74 7.30
N GLN A 249 -22.86 0.35 6.67
CA GLN A 249 -22.68 0.58 5.24
C GLN A 249 -21.21 0.61 4.84
N HIS A 250 -20.35 1.24 5.65
CA HIS A 250 -18.92 1.22 5.42
C HIS A 250 -18.34 -0.22 5.51
N LEU A 251 -18.72 -0.97 6.54
CA LEU A 251 -18.25 -2.36 6.71
C LEU A 251 -18.68 -3.26 5.55
N GLU A 252 -19.93 -3.17 5.11
CA GLU A 252 -20.44 -3.88 3.94
C GLU A 252 -19.67 -3.52 2.66
N ASN A 253 -19.44 -2.24 2.42
CA ASN A 253 -18.66 -1.77 1.28
C ASN A 253 -17.21 -2.28 1.29
N VAL A 254 -16.59 -2.36 2.47
CA VAL A 254 -15.25 -2.94 2.61
C VAL A 254 -15.27 -4.42 2.21
N LEU A 255 -16.30 -5.18 2.59
CA LEU A 255 -16.44 -6.58 2.17
C LEU A 255 -16.68 -6.71 0.66
N ILE A 256 -17.55 -5.85 0.08
CA ILE A 256 -17.75 -5.79 -1.38
C ILE A 256 -16.43 -5.49 -2.09
N ALA A 257 -15.67 -4.52 -1.61
CA ALA A 257 -14.35 -4.19 -2.16
C ALA A 257 -13.31 -5.30 -1.97
N ALA A 258 -13.51 -6.20 -1.01
CA ALA A 258 -12.69 -7.39 -0.81
C ALA A 258 -13.18 -8.61 -1.65
N GLY A 259 -14.24 -8.46 -2.42
CA GLY A 259 -14.82 -9.54 -3.23
C GLY A 259 -15.58 -10.60 -2.41
N LYS A 260 -16.11 -10.21 -1.26
CA LYS A 260 -16.85 -11.07 -0.32
C LYS A 260 -18.32 -10.72 -0.27
#